data_9388b3224d9f719d9993ca80499d8a93
#
_entry.id   9388b3224d9f719d9993ca80499d8a93
#
_cell.length_a   1.000
_cell.length_b   1.000
_cell.length_c   1.000
_cell.angle_alpha   90.00
_cell.angle_beta   90.00
_cell.angle_gamma   90.00
#
_symmetry.space_group_name_H-M   'P 1'
#
loop_
_entity.id
_entity.type
_entity.pdbx_description
1 polymer ?
#
loop_
_entity_poly.entity_id
_entity_poly.type
_entity_poly.pdbx_seq_one_letter_code
_entity_poly.pdbx_strand_id
1 'polypeptide(L)'
;QQVIWSKVATDLVDNQELKRWAYERKQNDVGRVVSNFGGFQSSDILPKDNSQIDILVEHLDKEVNWCSQQVGLPEMQITNIWLNINPPGSYNHLHNHVGAVFSGVYYVHGEENQGNIQFERMDGAESFLPEYVAKQTYYSASRATYPCKTNGLYIFPGWLKHSVQGNQSNIDRISISFNYETKS
;
A
#
# COMPACT_ATOMS: atom_id res chain seq x y z
N GLN A 1 11.11 -16.07 4.29
CA GLN A 1 9.70 -16.20 3.93
C GLN A 1 9.07 -14.82 3.77
N GLN A 2 8.42 -14.57 2.64
CA GLN A 2 7.71 -13.32 2.41
C GLN A 2 6.41 -13.34 3.20
N VAL A 3 6.15 -12.30 3.98
CA VAL A 3 4.93 -12.19 4.79
C VAL A 3 4.17 -10.94 4.40
N ILE A 4 2.91 -11.12 4.02
CA ILE A 4 1.98 -10.04 3.71
C ILE A 4 0.76 -10.23 4.60
N TRP A 5 0.45 -9.23 5.41
CA TRP A 5 -0.75 -9.20 6.24
C TRP A 5 -1.86 -8.46 5.50
N SER A 6 -2.99 -9.12 5.34
CA SER A 6 -4.19 -8.59 4.70
C SER A 6 -5.29 -8.47 5.73
N LYS A 7 -5.84 -7.28 5.88
CA LYS A 7 -6.91 -6.96 6.81
C LYS A 7 -8.00 -6.13 6.15
N VAL A 8 -9.15 -6.06 6.78
CA VAL A 8 -10.25 -5.17 6.37
C VAL A 8 -10.62 -4.31 7.57
N ALA A 9 -10.50 -2.99 7.43
CA ALA A 9 -10.77 -2.01 8.48
C ALA A 9 -12.12 -1.30 8.22
N THR A 10 -13.20 -2.09 8.21
CA THR A 10 -14.57 -1.58 8.02
C THR A 10 -14.95 -0.65 9.17
N ASP A 11 -15.61 0.47 8.85
CA ASP A 11 -16.11 1.46 9.81
C ASP A 11 -15.04 2.10 10.71
N LEU A 12 -13.76 1.99 10.34
CA LEU A 12 -12.68 2.62 11.08
C LEU A 12 -12.67 4.14 10.91
N VAL A 13 -12.80 4.59 9.67
CA VAL A 13 -12.75 6.01 9.27
C VAL A 13 -13.88 6.35 8.31
N ASP A 14 -14.23 7.64 8.22
CA ASP A 14 -15.16 8.13 7.20
C ASP A 14 -14.44 8.29 5.84
N ASN A 15 -14.56 7.26 5.00
CA ASN A 15 -13.95 7.26 3.67
C ASN A 15 -14.54 8.34 2.73
N GLN A 16 -15.77 8.82 2.97
CA GLN A 16 -16.33 9.89 2.16
C GLN A 16 -15.70 11.23 2.53
N GLU A 17 -15.44 11.46 3.81
CA GLU A 17 -14.67 12.62 4.27
C GLU A 17 -13.24 12.56 3.73
N LEU A 18 -12.55 11.42 3.87
CA LEU A 18 -11.20 11.24 3.34
C LEU A 18 -11.13 11.45 1.82
N LYS A 19 -12.13 11.00 1.08
CA LYS A 19 -12.21 11.23 -0.37
C LYS A 19 -12.33 12.71 -0.72
N ARG A 20 -13.17 13.47 -0.02
CA ARG A 20 -13.28 14.93 -0.22
C ARG A 20 -11.96 15.62 0.09
N TRP A 21 -11.42 15.34 1.26
CA TRP A 21 -10.13 15.88 1.69
C TRP A 21 -8.98 15.55 0.72
N ALA A 22 -8.97 14.35 0.15
CA ALA A 22 -7.97 13.94 -0.84
C ALA A 22 -7.96 14.86 -2.06
N TYR A 23 -9.11 15.23 -2.59
CA TYR A 23 -9.19 16.14 -3.72
C TYR A 23 -8.84 17.59 -3.35
N GLU A 24 -9.22 18.05 -2.15
CA GLU A 24 -8.81 19.36 -1.63
C GLU A 24 -7.29 19.42 -1.45
N ARG A 25 -6.69 18.37 -0.89
CA ARG A 25 -5.23 18.24 -0.75
C ARG A 25 -4.53 18.32 -2.11
N LYS A 26 -5.03 17.62 -3.11
CA LYS A 26 -4.46 17.63 -4.47
C LYS A 26 -4.46 19.03 -5.10
N GLN A 27 -5.44 19.89 -4.78
CA GLN A 27 -5.48 21.27 -5.30
C GLN A 27 -4.38 22.15 -4.70
N ASN A 28 -3.90 21.85 -3.50
CA ASN A 28 -2.97 22.67 -2.73
C ASN A 28 -1.58 22.04 -2.57
N ASP A 29 -1.34 20.87 -3.16
CA ASP A 29 -0.08 20.13 -3.06
C ASP A 29 0.44 19.85 -4.48
N VAL A 30 1.67 20.27 -4.75
CA VAL A 30 2.32 20.05 -6.06
C VAL A 30 2.54 18.59 -6.40
N GLY A 31 2.47 17.73 -5.39
CA GLY A 31 2.69 16.30 -5.51
C GLY A 31 4.16 15.90 -5.72
N ARG A 32 4.38 14.59 -5.75
CA ARG A 32 5.70 13.97 -5.97
C ARG A 32 5.60 12.91 -7.06
N VAL A 33 6.69 12.72 -7.79
CA VAL A 33 6.86 11.62 -8.75
C VAL A 33 7.95 10.70 -8.19
N VAL A 34 7.56 9.51 -7.76
CA VAL A 34 8.46 8.49 -7.20
C VAL A 34 8.30 7.19 -7.99
N SER A 35 7.33 6.34 -7.65
CA SER A 35 7.00 5.14 -8.40
C SER A 35 5.73 5.29 -9.24
N ASN A 36 4.97 6.37 -9.06
CA ASN A 36 3.70 6.64 -9.71
C ASN A 36 3.88 7.12 -11.15
N PHE A 37 3.05 6.58 -12.05
CA PHE A 37 2.88 7.07 -13.41
C PHE A 37 1.43 7.51 -13.61
N GLY A 38 1.24 8.76 -14.07
CA GLY A 38 -0.09 9.32 -14.35
C GLY A 38 -0.96 9.58 -13.11
N GLY A 39 -0.48 9.25 -11.91
CA GLY A 39 -1.18 9.44 -10.64
C GLY A 39 -0.63 10.62 -9.84
N PHE A 40 -1.40 11.08 -8.87
CA PHE A 40 -0.98 12.05 -7.87
C PHE A 40 -0.51 11.33 -6.61
N GLN A 41 0.66 11.70 -6.10
CA GLN A 41 1.19 11.33 -4.78
C GLN A 41 1.47 12.60 -4.01
N SER A 42 0.86 12.78 -2.84
CA SER A 42 1.03 13.98 -2.02
C SER A 42 2.43 14.07 -1.39
N SER A 43 2.78 15.24 -0.89
CA SER A 43 3.76 15.37 0.19
C SER A 43 3.30 14.60 1.44
N ASP A 44 4.20 14.45 2.44
CA ASP A 44 3.85 13.76 3.67
C ASP A 44 2.67 14.45 4.38
N ILE A 45 1.78 13.65 4.92
CA ILE A 45 0.66 14.10 5.74
C ILE A 45 1.19 14.26 7.17
N LEU A 46 0.97 15.42 7.76
CA LEU A 46 1.40 15.72 9.11
C LEU A 46 0.28 15.40 10.12
N PRO A 47 0.63 15.13 11.40
CA PRO A 47 -0.36 15.00 12.46
C PRO A 47 -1.29 16.23 12.51
N LYS A 48 -2.60 15.98 12.65
CA LYS A 48 -3.68 16.98 12.67
C LYS A 48 -4.04 17.62 11.32
N ASP A 49 -3.43 17.21 10.20
CA ASP A 49 -3.86 17.65 8.88
C ASP A 49 -5.30 17.20 8.59
N ASN A 50 -5.68 16.02 9.10
CA ASN A 50 -7.05 15.48 8.98
C ASN A 50 -7.33 14.50 10.13
N SER A 51 -8.46 14.67 10.83
CA SER A 51 -8.82 13.82 11.98
C SER A 51 -9.04 12.35 11.64
N GLN A 52 -9.51 12.03 10.43
CA GLN A 52 -9.68 10.65 9.98
C GLN A 52 -8.32 9.97 9.72
N ILE A 53 -7.32 10.74 9.26
CA ILE A 53 -5.95 10.25 9.15
C ILE A 53 -5.36 9.98 10.53
N ASP A 54 -5.59 10.83 11.51
CA ASP A 54 -5.11 10.60 12.88
C ASP A 54 -5.71 9.30 13.47
N ILE A 55 -7.02 9.06 13.27
CA ILE A 55 -7.67 7.79 13.66
C ILE A 55 -7.06 6.60 12.92
N LEU A 56 -6.81 6.74 11.61
CA LEU A 56 -6.15 5.70 10.82
C LEU A 56 -4.76 5.39 11.38
N VAL A 57 -3.94 6.40 11.67
CA VAL A 57 -2.58 6.23 12.23
C VAL A 57 -2.61 5.50 13.56
N GLU A 58 -3.51 5.85 14.48
CA GLU A 58 -3.66 5.12 15.75
C GLU A 58 -3.97 3.63 15.54
N HIS A 59 -4.76 3.30 14.52
CA HIS A 59 -5.04 1.91 14.16
C HIS A 59 -3.82 1.24 13.53
N LEU A 60 -3.14 1.92 12.61
CA LEU A 60 -1.93 1.42 11.95
C LEU A 60 -0.82 1.13 12.97
N ASP A 61 -0.63 1.98 13.97
CA ASP A 61 0.35 1.77 15.04
C ASP A 61 0.10 0.43 15.75
N LYS A 62 -1.16 0.10 16.06
CA LYS A 62 -1.53 -1.18 16.69
C LYS A 62 -1.26 -2.37 15.76
N GLU A 63 -1.69 -2.25 14.49
CA GLU A 63 -1.59 -3.32 13.51
C GLU A 63 -0.14 -3.62 13.11
N VAL A 64 0.67 -2.58 12.88
CA VAL A 64 2.09 -2.74 12.53
C VAL A 64 2.89 -3.29 13.72
N ASN A 65 2.62 -2.82 14.93
CA ASN A 65 3.27 -3.37 16.11
C ASN A 65 2.87 -4.83 16.39
N TRP A 66 1.63 -5.21 16.11
CA TRP A 66 1.23 -6.60 16.13
C TRP A 66 2.01 -7.43 15.08
N CYS A 67 2.14 -6.94 13.82
CA CYS A 67 2.95 -7.60 12.80
C CYS A 67 4.42 -7.74 13.21
N SER A 68 4.99 -6.69 13.81
CA SER A 68 6.37 -6.68 14.33
C SER A 68 6.59 -7.79 15.35
N GLN A 69 5.68 -7.94 16.29
CA GLN A 69 5.74 -9.01 17.31
C GLN A 69 5.70 -10.41 16.68
N GLN A 70 4.90 -10.62 15.61
CA GLN A 70 4.82 -11.92 14.94
C GLN A 70 6.14 -12.35 14.31
N VAL A 71 7.01 -11.43 13.96
CA VAL A 71 8.31 -11.69 13.34
C VAL A 71 9.49 -11.43 14.29
N GLY A 72 9.22 -11.16 15.57
CA GLY A 72 10.23 -10.99 16.60
C GLY A 72 11.02 -9.69 16.50
N LEU A 73 10.42 -8.64 15.93
CA LEU A 73 11.03 -7.32 15.83
C LEU A 73 10.56 -6.40 16.98
N PRO A 74 11.32 -5.33 17.28
CA PRO A 74 10.98 -4.37 18.33
C PRO A 74 9.75 -3.51 17.97
N GLU A 75 9.40 -2.60 18.88
CA GLU A 75 8.34 -1.61 18.63
C GLU A 75 8.66 -0.72 17.43
N MET A 76 7.65 -0.45 16.62
CA MET A 76 7.72 0.35 15.39
C MET A 76 7.09 1.72 15.60
N GLN A 77 7.59 2.71 14.87
CA GLN A 77 7.01 4.04 14.77
C GLN A 77 6.81 4.42 13.29
N ILE A 78 5.78 5.20 13.02
CA ILE A 78 5.52 5.70 11.67
C ILE A 78 6.61 6.71 11.28
N THR A 79 7.14 6.59 10.05
CA THR A 79 8.12 7.55 9.51
C THR A 79 7.47 8.54 8.57
N ASN A 80 6.60 8.07 7.70
CA ASN A 80 5.86 8.92 6.79
C ASN A 80 4.58 8.24 6.30
N ILE A 81 3.61 9.07 5.94
CA ILE A 81 2.31 8.68 5.42
C ILE A 81 1.91 9.68 4.33
N TRP A 82 1.34 9.19 3.23
CA TRP A 82 0.97 10.03 2.09
C TRP A 82 -0.26 9.51 1.37
N LEU A 83 -0.90 10.42 0.65
CA LEU A 83 -2.07 10.18 -0.16
C LEU A 83 -1.69 9.84 -1.61
N ASN A 84 -2.42 8.89 -2.21
CA ASN A 84 -2.36 8.62 -3.64
C ASN A 84 -3.76 8.76 -4.26
N ILE A 85 -3.84 9.44 -5.40
CA ILE A 85 -5.00 9.46 -6.28
C ILE A 85 -4.56 8.96 -7.64
N ASN A 86 -5.09 7.82 -8.04
CA ASN A 86 -4.70 7.11 -9.26
C ASN A 86 -5.87 7.10 -10.26
N PRO A 87 -5.91 8.06 -11.20
CA PRO A 87 -6.92 8.12 -12.25
C PRO A 87 -6.83 6.95 -13.24
N PRO A 88 -7.80 6.79 -14.13
CA PRO A 88 -7.76 5.79 -15.20
C PRO A 88 -6.43 5.80 -15.96
N GLY A 89 -5.85 4.62 -16.18
CA GLY A 89 -4.57 4.44 -16.87
C GLY A 89 -3.33 4.60 -16.00
N SER A 90 -3.44 5.12 -14.79
CA SER A 90 -2.31 5.29 -13.87
C SER A 90 -1.90 3.98 -13.20
N TYR A 91 -0.61 3.85 -12.89
CA TYR A 91 -0.03 2.67 -12.24
C TYR A 91 1.19 3.05 -11.39
N ASN A 92 1.73 2.09 -10.63
CA ASN A 92 3.01 2.26 -9.94
C ASN A 92 4.01 1.21 -10.43
N HIS A 93 5.20 1.67 -10.79
CA HIS A 93 6.33 0.83 -11.20
C HIS A 93 6.75 -0.11 -10.07
N LEU A 94 7.47 -1.18 -10.44
CA LEU A 94 8.09 -2.09 -9.49
C LEU A 94 9.12 -1.34 -8.64
N HIS A 95 8.95 -1.37 -7.32
CA HIS A 95 9.80 -0.68 -6.35
C HIS A 95 9.76 -1.36 -4.98
N ASN A 96 10.60 -0.90 -4.07
CA ASN A 96 10.57 -1.20 -2.65
C ASN A 96 10.79 0.11 -1.86
N HIS A 97 10.66 0.05 -0.54
CA HIS A 97 10.80 1.22 0.32
C HIS A 97 12.10 1.12 1.13
N VAL A 98 13.16 1.71 0.58
CA VAL A 98 14.48 1.72 1.22
C VAL A 98 14.42 2.47 2.55
N GLY A 99 14.91 1.83 3.62
CA GLY A 99 14.92 2.37 4.98
C GLY A 99 13.67 2.05 5.80
N ALA A 100 12.57 1.62 5.20
CA ALA A 100 11.40 1.17 5.93
C ALA A 100 11.54 -0.30 6.38
N VAL A 101 11.15 -0.58 7.62
CA VAL A 101 11.01 -1.97 8.11
C VAL A 101 9.71 -2.56 7.64
N PHE A 102 8.60 -1.84 7.84
CA PHE A 102 7.30 -2.16 7.28
C PHE A 102 6.79 -1.02 6.41
N SER A 103 6.02 -1.41 5.41
CA SER A 103 5.26 -0.52 4.54
C SER A 103 3.85 -1.04 4.41
N GLY A 104 2.94 -0.20 3.94
CA GLY A 104 1.58 -0.63 3.72
C GLY A 104 0.74 0.35 2.94
N VAL A 105 -0.49 -0.07 2.69
CA VAL A 105 -1.49 0.72 1.99
C VAL A 105 -2.88 0.45 2.58
N TYR A 106 -3.63 1.52 2.80
CA TYR A 106 -5.05 1.52 3.11
C TYR A 106 -5.83 2.10 1.93
N TYR A 107 -6.90 1.43 1.51
CA TYR A 107 -7.73 1.88 0.40
C TYR A 107 -8.95 2.66 0.90
N VAL A 108 -8.92 3.98 0.68
CA VAL A 108 -10.05 4.88 0.93
C VAL A 108 -11.17 4.63 -0.08
N HIS A 109 -10.79 4.42 -1.35
CA HIS A 109 -11.69 4.05 -2.43
C HIS A 109 -10.99 3.07 -3.37
N GLY A 110 -11.50 1.85 -3.41
CA GLY A 110 -10.99 0.78 -4.25
C GLY A 110 -12.13 -0.12 -4.71
N GLU A 111 -12.14 -0.42 -6.02
CA GLU A 111 -13.14 -1.27 -6.68
C GLU A 111 -12.47 -2.22 -7.66
N GLU A 112 -13.24 -3.13 -8.21
CA GLU A 112 -12.79 -4.03 -9.25
C GLU A 112 -12.24 -3.25 -10.47
N ASN A 113 -11.19 -3.78 -11.11
CA ASN A 113 -10.52 -3.17 -12.26
C ASN A 113 -9.76 -1.84 -12.00
N GLN A 114 -9.62 -1.39 -10.76
CA GLN A 114 -8.81 -0.21 -10.42
C GLN A 114 -7.31 -0.49 -10.27
N GLY A 115 -6.87 -1.71 -10.56
CA GLY A 115 -5.47 -2.15 -10.45
C GLY A 115 -5.14 -2.73 -9.07
N ASN A 116 -4.69 -3.96 -9.09
CA ASN A 116 -4.30 -4.72 -7.90
C ASN A 116 -2.84 -4.43 -7.51
N ILE A 117 -2.51 -4.58 -6.22
CA ILE A 117 -1.12 -4.60 -5.78
C ILE A 117 -0.51 -5.99 -6.03
N GLN A 118 0.68 -6.02 -6.60
CA GLN A 118 1.41 -7.24 -6.92
C GLN A 118 2.75 -7.25 -6.20
N PHE A 119 3.05 -8.34 -5.50
CA PHE A 119 4.31 -8.57 -4.81
C PHE A 119 5.14 -9.59 -5.57
N GLU A 120 6.41 -9.27 -5.82
CA GLU A 120 7.33 -10.14 -6.54
C GLU A 120 7.97 -11.16 -5.60
N ARG A 121 8.17 -12.36 -6.12
CA ARG A 121 9.00 -13.37 -5.46
C ARG A 121 10.47 -12.93 -5.48
N MET A 122 11.15 -13.04 -4.33
CA MET A 122 12.50 -12.51 -4.15
C MET A 122 13.56 -13.60 -3.93
N ASP A 123 13.17 -14.86 -3.99
CA ASP A 123 14.05 -15.99 -3.68
C ASP A 123 14.77 -16.62 -4.89
N GLY A 124 14.52 -16.07 -6.10
CA GLY A 124 15.11 -16.55 -7.36
C GLY A 124 14.63 -17.94 -7.79
N ALA A 125 13.64 -18.53 -7.10
CA ALA A 125 13.16 -19.87 -7.41
C ALA A 125 12.53 -19.97 -8.82
N GLU A 126 12.05 -18.86 -9.36
CA GLU A 126 11.56 -18.78 -10.74
C GLU A 126 12.61 -19.17 -11.78
N SER A 127 13.90 -19.00 -11.47
CA SER A 127 15.01 -19.40 -12.36
C SER A 127 15.15 -20.91 -12.48
N PHE A 128 14.55 -21.67 -11.58
CA PHE A 128 14.56 -23.12 -11.54
C PHE A 128 13.24 -23.75 -11.99
N LEU A 129 12.22 -22.94 -12.25
CA LEU A 129 10.95 -23.42 -12.77
C LEU A 129 11.05 -23.64 -14.29
N PRO A 130 10.32 -24.61 -14.84
CA PRO A 130 10.23 -24.78 -16.29
C PRO A 130 9.59 -23.54 -16.94
N GLU A 131 9.96 -23.27 -18.18
CA GLU A 131 9.44 -22.14 -18.95
C GLU A 131 7.90 -22.14 -19.04
N TYR A 132 7.31 -23.34 -19.02
CA TYR A 132 5.87 -23.52 -18.99
C TYR A 132 5.41 -24.13 -17.68
N VAL A 133 4.54 -23.41 -16.96
CA VAL A 133 3.83 -23.89 -15.76
C VAL A 133 2.34 -23.98 -16.07
N ALA A 134 1.81 -25.19 -16.16
CA ALA A 134 0.41 -25.45 -16.53
C ALA A 134 -0.61 -24.80 -15.56
N LYS A 135 -0.24 -24.74 -14.27
CA LYS A 135 -1.04 -24.11 -13.22
C LYS A 135 -0.13 -23.52 -12.15
N GLN A 136 -0.20 -22.21 -11.95
CA GLN A 136 0.48 -21.57 -10.83
C GLN A 136 -0.18 -21.96 -9.51
N THR A 137 0.65 -22.27 -8.53
CA THR A 137 0.25 -22.57 -7.16
C THR A 137 1.01 -21.66 -6.21
N TYR A 138 0.71 -21.72 -4.93
CA TYR A 138 1.47 -21.01 -3.88
C TYR A 138 2.99 -21.27 -3.96
N TYR A 139 3.40 -22.46 -4.40
CA TYR A 139 4.81 -22.85 -4.50
C TYR A 139 5.50 -22.43 -5.81
N SER A 140 4.75 -22.30 -6.88
CA SER A 140 5.27 -21.99 -8.24
C SER A 140 4.98 -20.57 -8.71
N ALA A 141 4.15 -19.82 -8.00
CA ALA A 141 3.82 -18.45 -8.38
C ALA A 141 5.04 -17.54 -8.22
N SER A 142 5.34 -16.76 -9.26
CA SER A 142 6.36 -15.70 -9.24
C SER A 142 5.85 -14.41 -8.60
N ARG A 143 4.54 -14.25 -8.49
CA ARG A 143 3.86 -13.07 -7.96
C ARG A 143 2.70 -13.45 -7.07
N ALA A 144 2.46 -12.61 -6.03
CA ALA A 144 1.23 -12.63 -5.24
C ALA A 144 0.44 -11.36 -5.56
N THR A 145 -0.82 -11.50 -5.96
CA THR A 145 -1.70 -10.38 -6.33
C THR A 145 -2.81 -10.23 -5.32
N TYR A 146 -2.98 -9.01 -4.81
CA TYR A 146 -4.01 -8.67 -3.82
C TYR A 146 -4.94 -7.59 -4.37
N PRO A 147 -6.27 -7.74 -4.18
CA PRO A 147 -7.25 -6.85 -4.78
C PRO A 147 -7.25 -5.46 -4.16
N CYS A 148 -7.49 -4.45 -5.00
CA CYS A 148 -7.86 -3.12 -4.56
C CYS A 148 -9.31 -3.12 -4.09
N LYS A 149 -9.55 -2.95 -2.79
CA LYS A 149 -10.88 -2.89 -2.19
C LYS A 149 -10.95 -1.81 -1.14
N THR A 150 -12.02 -1.03 -1.14
CA THR A 150 -12.31 -0.06 -0.06
C THR A 150 -12.23 -0.73 1.31
N ASN A 151 -11.64 -0.06 2.29
CA ASN A 151 -11.29 -0.56 3.63
C ASN A 151 -10.21 -1.65 3.68
N GLY A 152 -9.66 -2.07 2.53
CA GLY A 152 -8.55 -3.01 2.50
C GLY A 152 -7.28 -2.40 3.06
N LEU A 153 -6.59 -3.15 3.92
CA LEU A 153 -5.32 -2.79 4.53
C LEU A 153 -4.31 -3.91 4.27
N TYR A 154 -3.20 -3.57 3.63
CA TYR A 154 -2.08 -4.48 3.43
C TYR A 154 -0.84 -3.93 4.13
N ILE A 155 -0.18 -4.79 4.91
CA ILE A 155 1.09 -4.51 5.60
C ILE A 155 2.11 -5.52 5.12
N PHE A 156 3.30 -5.08 4.77
CA PHE A 156 4.35 -5.92 4.22
C PHE A 156 5.74 -5.38 4.57
N PRO A 157 6.81 -6.20 4.51
CA PRO A 157 8.16 -5.72 4.73
C PRO A 157 8.56 -4.66 3.70
N GLY A 158 9.19 -3.58 4.12
CA GLY A 158 9.62 -2.48 3.23
C GLY A 158 10.56 -2.92 2.10
N TRP A 159 11.36 -3.98 2.32
CA TRP A 159 12.25 -4.55 1.30
C TRP A 159 11.51 -5.32 0.19
N LEU A 160 10.26 -5.73 0.39
CA LEU A 160 9.51 -6.55 -0.56
C LEU A 160 9.14 -5.74 -1.80
N LYS A 161 9.66 -6.14 -2.95
CA LYS A 161 9.35 -5.49 -4.23
C LYS A 161 7.90 -5.70 -4.62
N HIS A 162 7.26 -4.59 -4.98
CA HIS A 162 5.87 -4.58 -5.39
C HIS A 162 5.60 -3.53 -6.46
N SER A 163 4.52 -3.73 -7.18
CA SER A 163 3.99 -2.82 -8.19
C SER A 163 2.49 -2.70 -8.03
N VAL A 164 1.89 -1.71 -8.66
CA VAL A 164 0.43 -1.59 -8.72
C VAL A 164 0.00 -1.53 -10.16
N GLN A 165 -0.90 -2.44 -10.54
CA GLN A 165 -1.44 -2.54 -11.89
C GLN A 165 -2.18 -1.27 -12.31
N GLY A 166 -2.26 -1.05 -13.62
CA GLY A 166 -2.99 0.08 -14.19
C GLY A 166 -4.47 0.10 -13.79
N ASN A 167 -4.97 1.27 -13.47
CA ASN A 167 -6.38 1.49 -13.24
C ASN A 167 -7.13 1.38 -14.60
N GLN A 168 -7.88 0.32 -14.79
CA GLN A 168 -8.66 0.05 -16.01
C GLN A 168 -10.12 0.48 -15.88
N SER A 169 -10.52 1.05 -14.74
CA SER A 169 -11.84 1.63 -14.54
C SER A 169 -11.90 3.06 -15.09
N ASN A 170 -13.04 3.70 -14.98
CA ASN A 170 -13.26 5.11 -15.35
C ASN A 170 -13.33 6.07 -14.15
N ILE A 171 -12.96 5.60 -12.96
CA ILE A 171 -12.95 6.37 -11.71
C ILE A 171 -11.61 6.26 -11.00
N ASP A 172 -11.31 7.23 -10.13
CA ASP A 172 -10.06 7.28 -9.40
C ASP A 172 -10.00 6.23 -8.29
N ARG A 173 -8.88 5.52 -8.17
CA ARG A 173 -8.50 4.78 -6.97
C ARG A 173 -7.85 5.75 -5.99
N ILE A 174 -8.24 5.70 -4.71
CA ILE A 174 -7.70 6.57 -3.66
C ILE A 174 -7.16 5.69 -2.53
N SER A 175 -5.90 5.89 -2.17
CA SER A 175 -5.24 5.14 -1.11
C SER A 175 -4.31 5.99 -0.26
N ILE A 176 -4.08 5.53 0.96
CA ILE A 176 -3.11 6.09 1.91
C ILE A 176 -1.99 5.07 2.06
N SER A 177 -0.77 5.45 1.75
CA SER A 177 0.42 4.62 1.92
C SER A 177 1.25 5.12 3.09
N PHE A 178 1.98 4.22 3.72
CA PHE A 178 2.74 4.52 4.93
C PHE A 178 3.99 3.67 5.06
N ASN A 179 4.96 4.16 5.83
CA ASN A 179 6.18 3.47 6.21
C ASN A 179 6.41 3.53 7.72
N TYR A 180 7.03 2.49 8.23
CA TYR A 180 7.42 2.33 9.63
C TYR A 180 8.88 1.91 9.75
N GLU A 181 9.54 2.39 10.79
CA GLU A 181 10.87 1.99 11.22
C GLU A 181 10.86 1.54 12.68
N THR A 182 11.99 1.03 13.17
CA THR A 182 12.14 0.70 14.59
C THR A 182 12.12 1.98 15.43
N LYS A 183 11.35 1.96 16.50
CA LYS A 183 11.34 3.03 17.48
C LYS A 183 12.68 3.05 18.21
N SER A 184 13.39 4.17 18.10
CA SER A 184 14.69 4.41 18.80
C SER A 184 14.52 4.64 20.29
#